data_665600465bd57ff8baec8b4a868a9ffe
#
_entry.id   665600465bd57ff8baec8b4a868a9ffe
#
_cell.length_a   1.000
_cell.length_b   1.000
_cell.length_c   1.000
_cell.angle_alpha   90.00
_cell.angle_beta   90.00
_cell.angle_gamma   90.00
#
_symmetry.space_group_name_H-M   'P 1'
#
loop_
_entity.id
_entity.type
_entity.pdbx_description
1 polymer ?
#
loop_
_entity_poly.entity_id
_entity_poly.type
_entity_poly.pdbx_seq_one_letter_code
_entity_poly.pdbx_strand_id
1 'polypeptide(L)'
;MKTVEEYKQNNFPVIPCHANDRKPIGKEWEEGKHDFEPGNNIGLHLLEHIDIDVDNPVCHKFLKIIRTKGCAIYGRKSNPESHLLFKGQLKYKKFLMHESFKPYFSKYRKGKTILEIRSGKGLQSIAPGSVLENEEVRWDNYIEPKEYPGDLEKDIKLVVFATMLSIIYPSKGSCDDFCYSVACLLMKWGKWSEDKIDQFILELAHHSGDHETRKNFGRKAYKENTQKDYRH
;
A
#
# COMPACT_ATOMS: atom_id res chain seq x y z
N MET A 1 4.46 -2.89 -21.55
CA MET A 1 3.63 -1.88 -22.22
C MET A 1 4.19 -0.50 -21.91
N LYS A 2 4.39 0.31 -22.94
CA LYS A 2 4.90 1.69 -22.84
C LYS A 2 4.19 2.64 -23.79
N THR A 3 3.40 2.13 -24.75
CA THR A 3 2.68 2.92 -25.73
C THR A 3 1.16 2.78 -25.57
N VAL A 4 0.44 3.74 -26.09
CA VAL A 4 -1.04 3.75 -26.08
C VAL A 4 -1.59 2.52 -26.82
N GLU A 5 -0.97 2.15 -27.94
CA GLU A 5 -1.36 1.00 -28.75
C GLU A 5 -1.21 -0.31 -27.98
N GLU A 6 -0.09 -0.48 -27.26
CA GLU A 6 0.15 -1.66 -26.41
C GLU A 6 -0.90 -1.76 -25.29
N TYR A 7 -1.27 -0.65 -24.66
CA TYR A 7 -2.34 -0.63 -23.66
C TYR A 7 -3.69 -1.01 -24.25
N LYS A 8 -4.06 -0.44 -25.39
CA LYS A 8 -5.32 -0.74 -26.09
C LYS A 8 -5.39 -2.20 -26.53
N GLN A 9 -4.29 -2.76 -27.05
CA GLN A 9 -4.19 -4.18 -27.47
C GLN A 9 -4.39 -5.13 -26.27
N ASN A 10 -4.02 -4.70 -25.06
CA ASN A 10 -4.21 -5.45 -23.83
C ASN A 10 -5.49 -5.05 -23.06
N ASN A 11 -6.43 -4.38 -23.73
CA ASN A 11 -7.72 -3.97 -23.18
C ASN A 11 -7.66 -3.08 -21.94
N PHE A 12 -6.58 -2.29 -21.79
CA PHE A 12 -6.55 -1.28 -20.74
C PHE A 12 -7.29 -0.02 -21.20
N PRO A 13 -8.26 0.49 -20.39
CA PRO A 13 -8.90 1.75 -20.67
C PRO A 13 -7.92 2.90 -20.37
N VAL A 14 -7.37 3.49 -21.42
CA VAL A 14 -6.39 4.58 -21.33
C VAL A 14 -6.98 5.90 -21.78
N ILE A 15 -6.53 6.97 -21.15
CA ILE A 15 -6.91 8.35 -21.42
C ILE A 15 -5.69 9.25 -21.56
N PRO A 16 -5.73 10.31 -22.39
CA PRO A 16 -4.65 11.26 -22.48
C PRO A 16 -4.59 12.17 -21.26
N CYS A 17 -3.38 12.38 -20.75
CA CYS A 17 -3.09 13.34 -19.69
C CYS A 17 -2.11 14.39 -20.18
N HIS A 18 -2.09 15.56 -19.56
CA HIS A 18 -1.13 16.61 -19.90
C HIS A 18 0.31 16.13 -19.71
N ALA A 19 1.19 16.58 -20.57
CA ALA A 19 2.61 16.28 -20.49
C ALA A 19 3.19 16.67 -19.12
N ASN A 20 4.01 15.80 -18.56
CA ASN A 20 4.63 15.98 -17.24
C ASN A 20 3.65 16.26 -16.08
N ASP A 21 2.37 15.90 -16.24
CA ASP A 21 1.29 16.13 -15.27
C ASP A 21 0.41 14.88 -15.13
N ARG A 22 -0.42 14.85 -14.13
CA ARG A 22 -1.40 13.78 -13.84
C ARG A 22 -2.80 14.14 -14.33
N LYS A 23 -3.01 15.40 -14.73
CA LYS A 23 -4.34 15.91 -15.07
C LYS A 23 -4.81 15.36 -16.41
N PRO A 24 -5.95 14.68 -16.48
CA PRO A 24 -6.56 14.28 -17.73
C PRO A 24 -6.88 15.47 -18.64
N ILE A 25 -6.83 15.25 -19.96
CA ILE A 25 -7.15 16.25 -20.97
C ILE A 25 -8.66 16.28 -21.20
N GLY A 26 -9.22 17.48 -21.18
CA GLY A 26 -10.63 17.75 -21.51
C GLY A 26 -11.59 17.57 -20.33
N LYS A 27 -12.80 18.07 -20.55
CA LYS A 27 -13.98 17.76 -19.72
C LYS A 27 -14.50 16.39 -20.16
N GLU A 28 -15.16 15.64 -19.36
CA GLU A 28 -15.71 14.32 -19.74
C GLU A 28 -14.64 13.27 -20.15
N TRP A 29 -13.41 13.46 -19.69
CA TRP A 29 -12.30 12.52 -19.95
C TRP A 29 -12.65 11.05 -19.57
N GLU A 30 -13.59 10.90 -18.63
CA GLU A 30 -14.08 9.60 -18.18
C GLU A 30 -14.80 8.80 -19.29
N GLU A 31 -15.25 9.49 -20.34
CA GLU A 31 -15.94 8.89 -21.48
C GLU A 31 -14.97 8.38 -22.56
N GLY A 32 -13.66 8.61 -22.39
CA GLY A 32 -12.63 8.15 -23.33
C GLY A 32 -12.70 8.78 -24.72
N LYS A 33 -13.31 9.97 -24.83
CA LYS A 33 -13.55 10.65 -26.14
C LYS A 33 -12.40 11.51 -26.66
N HIS A 34 -11.30 11.58 -25.91
CA HIS A 34 -10.18 12.43 -26.31
C HIS A 34 -9.07 11.62 -26.97
N ASP A 35 -8.57 12.12 -28.09
CA ASP A 35 -7.45 11.52 -28.80
C ASP A 35 -6.14 11.83 -28.11
N PHE A 36 -5.17 10.92 -28.28
CA PHE A 36 -3.82 11.13 -27.82
C PHE A 36 -3.04 11.96 -28.84
N GLU A 37 -2.34 12.98 -28.35
CA GLU A 37 -1.38 13.78 -29.11
C GLU A 37 0.05 13.46 -28.70
N PRO A 38 1.05 13.71 -29.58
CA PRO A 38 2.45 13.53 -29.23
C PRO A 38 2.82 14.30 -27.94
N GLY A 39 3.46 13.59 -27.02
CA GLY A 39 3.86 14.16 -25.73
C GLY A 39 2.83 14.04 -24.61
N ASN A 40 1.62 13.56 -24.89
CA ASN A 40 0.68 13.27 -23.82
C ASN A 40 1.18 12.14 -22.92
N ASN A 41 0.93 12.29 -21.64
CA ASN A 41 1.02 11.20 -20.68
C ASN A 41 -0.16 10.25 -20.82
N ILE A 42 0.02 9.01 -20.41
CA ILE A 42 -0.98 7.95 -20.44
C ILE A 42 -1.59 7.82 -19.04
N GLY A 43 -2.88 8.06 -18.91
CA GLY A 43 -3.65 7.75 -17.70
C GLY A 43 -4.33 6.39 -17.85
N LEU A 44 -4.21 5.52 -16.85
CA LEU A 44 -5.05 4.32 -16.72
C LEU A 44 -6.38 4.73 -16.08
N HIS A 45 -7.49 4.57 -16.78
CA HIS A 45 -8.81 4.77 -16.20
C HIS A 45 -9.18 3.53 -15.36
N LEU A 46 -9.43 3.71 -14.07
CA LEU A 46 -9.51 2.61 -13.09
C LEU A 46 -10.91 1.99 -12.98
N LEU A 47 -11.65 1.87 -14.10
CA LEU A 47 -13.01 1.29 -14.11
C LEU A 47 -13.05 -0.16 -13.63
N GLU A 48 -12.09 -0.96 -14.07
CA GLU A 48 -12.00 -2.39 -13.77
C GLU A 48 -10.71 -2.76 -13.02
N HIS A 49 -10.01 -1.75 -12.55
CA HIS A 49 -8.74 -1.93 -11.86
C HIS A 49 -8.72 -1.22 -10.51
N ILE A 50 -7.92 -1.79 -9.63
CA ILE A 50 -7.60 -1.24 -8.32
C ILE A 50 -6.13 -0.88 -8.35
N ASP A 51 -5.81 0.40 -8.16
CA ASP A 51 -4.45 0.88 -7.96
C ASP A 51 -4.22 1.21 -6.49
N ILE A 52 -3.23 0.58 -5.89
CA ILE A 52 -2.75 0.90 -4.54
C ILE A 52 -1.58 1.85 -4.70
N ASP A 53 -1.81 3.14 -4.48
CA ASP A 53 -0.78 4.19 -4.52
C ASP A 53 -0.13 4.35 -3.14
N VAL A 54 1.15 3.98 -3.06
CA VAL A 54 1.93 3.95 -1.82
C VAL A 54 2.73 5.24 -1.68
N ASP A 55 2.34 6.05 -0.73
CA ASP A 55 2.94 7.37 -0.49
C ASP A 55 4.04 7.37 0.57
N ASN A 56 3.97 6.44 1.53
CA ASN A 56 4.91 6.39 2.63
C ASN A 56 5.99 5.32 2.42
N PRO A 57 7.28 5.67 2.45
CA PRO A 57 8.37 4.72 2.20
C PRO A 57 8.45 3.59 3.24
N VAL A 58 7.98 3.80 4.47
CA VAL A 58 7.92 2.72 5.47
C VAL A 58 6.92 1.64 5.08
N CYS A 59 5.84 2.03 4.38
CA CYS A 59 4.81 1.12 3.89
C CYS A 59 5.38 0.04 2.96
N HIS A 60 6.39 0.38 2.13
CA HIS A 60 7.04 -0.57 1.22
C HIS A 60 7.57 -1.82 1.92
N LYS A 61 8.03 -1.69 3.17
CA LYS A 61 8.56 -2.81 3.96
C LYS A 61 7.53 -3.91 4.23
N PHE A 62 6.25 -3.54 4.24
CA PHE A 62 5.13 -4.43 4.56
C PHE A 62 4.31 -4.84 3.34
N LEU A 63 4.59 -4.29 2.15
CA LEU A 63 3.84 -4.59 0.93
C LEU A 63 3.94 -6.07 0.50
N LYS A 64 4.92 -6.82 0.97
CA LYS A 64 5.00 -8.26 0.72
C LYS A 64 3.72 -9.01 1.11
N ILE A 65 2.94 -8.47 2.06
CA ILE A 65 1.65 -9.04 2.48
C ILE A 65 0.68 -9.13 1.29
N ILE A 66 0.76 -8.17 0.34
CA ILE A 66 -0.11 -8.08 -0.83
C ILE A 66 0.61 -8.33 -2.16
N ARG A 67 1.92 -8.05 -2.29
CA ARG A 67 2.70 -8.20 -3.54
C ARG A 67 2.79 -9.63 -4.05
N THR A 68 2.85 -10.61 -3.18
CA THR A 68 2.97 -12.03 -3.55
C THR A 68 1.72 -12.60 -4.21
N LYS A 69 0.67 -11.81 -4.32
CA LYS A 69 -0.67 -12.21 -4.80
C LYS A 69 -0.95 -11.84 -6.26
N GLY A 70 0.09 -11.55 -7.06
CA GLY A 70 -0.07 -11.43 -8.51
C GLY A 70 -0.59 -10.07 -8.98
N CYS A 71 0.09 -8.97 -8.61
CA CYS A 71 -0.18 -7.63 -9.13
C CYS A 71 0.90 -7.16 -10.09
N ALA A 72 0.53 -6.29 -11.04
CA ALA A 72 1.52 -5.51 -11.78
C ALA A 72 2.03 -4.38 -10.89
N ILE A 73 3.34 -4.12 -10.94
CA ILE A 73 4.01 -3.17 -10.07
C ILE A 73 4.74 -2.14 -10.92
N TYR A 74 4.54 -0.85 -10.59
CA TYR A 74 5.21 0.22 -11.30
C TYR A 74 5.50 1.43 -10.40
N GLY A 75 6.33 2.32 -10.90
CA GLY A 75 6.70 3.53 -10.20
C GLY A 75 7.65 4.40 -10.97
N ARG A 76 8.34 5.29 -10.29
CA ARG A 76 9.38 6.18 -10.82
C ARG A 76 10.69 5.92 -10.09
N LYS A 77 11.80 6.37 -10.64
CA LYS A 77 13.11 6.23 -10.01
C LYS A 77 13.14 6.78 -8.58
N SER A 78 12.49 7.91 -8.35
CA SER A 78 12.40 8.54 -7.02
C SER A 78 11.40 7.87 -6.06
N ASN A 79 10.47 7.07 -6.58
CA ASN A 79 9.49 6.30 -5.81
C ASN A 79 9.17 4.98 -6.56
N PRO A 80 10.13 4.03 -6.55
CA PRO A 80 9.94 2.76 -7.25
C PRO A 80 8.86 1.92 -6.56
N GLU A 81 8.22 1.03 -7.32
CA GLU A 81 7.22 0.09 -6.82
C GLU A 81 6.08 0.75 -6.02
N SER A 82 5.78 2.02 -6.33
CA SER A 82 4.79 2.80 -5.58
C SER A 82 3.34 2.53 -5.97
N HIS A 83 3.12 1.81 -7.04
CA HIS A 83 1.79 1.44 -7.51
C HIS A 83 1.69 -0.08 -7.67
N LEU A 84 0.62 -0.66 -7.10
CA LEU A 84 0.26 -2.06 -7.24
C LEU A 84 -1.10 -2.16 -7.91
N LEU A 85 -1.12 -2.71 -9.13
CA LEU A 85 -2.33 -2.77 -9.95
C LEU A 85 -2.93 -4.19 -9.91
N PHE A 86 -4.19 -4.27 -9.49
CA PHE A 86 -5.01 -5.48 -9.49
C PHE A 86 -6.21 -5.31 -10.41
N LYS A 87 -6.81 -6.41 -10.86
CA LYS A 87 -8.14 -6.41 -11.49
C LYS A 87 -9.22 -6.38 -10.41
N GLY A 88 -10.30 -5.65 -10.67
CA GLY A 88 -11.45 -5.57 -9.77
C GLY A 88 -11.87 -4.14 -9.42
N GLN A 89 -12.75 -4.03 -8.43
CA GLN A 89 -13.25 -2.75 -7.94
C GLN A 89 -13.27 -2.73 -6.42
N LEU A 90 -12.86 -1.60 -5.85
CA LEU A 90 -12.99 -1.27 -4.44
C LEU A 90 -13.44 0.19 -4.29
N LYS A 91 -14.04 0.51 -3.16
CA LYS A 91 -14.34 1.90 -2.84
C LYS A 91 -13.04 2.69 -2.66
N TYR A 92 -12.94 3.87 -3.28
CA TYR A 92 -11.85 4.82 -3.02
C TYR A 92 -11.65 5.03 -1.52
N LYS A 93 -10.41 4.94 -1.08
CA LYS A 93 -10.05 5.13 0.32
C LYS A 93 -8.63 5.66 0.46
N LYS A 94 -8.47 6.68 1.28
CA LYS A 94 -7.19 7.25 1.64
C LYS A 94 -6.88 6.94 3.10
N PHE A 95 -5.72 6.35 3.34
CA PHE A 95 -5.22 6.06 4.68
C PHE A 95 -4.23 7.13 5.12
N LEU A 96 -4.57 7.80 6.20
CA LEU A 96 -3.81 8.92 6.73
C LEU A 96 -3.25 8.57 8.10
N MET A 97 -2.05 9.06 8.40
CA MET A 97 -1.57 9.09 9.78
C MET A 97 -2.42 10.06 10.60
N HIS A 98 -2.78 9.66 11.82
CA HIS A 98 -3.50 10.52 12.75
C HIS A 98 -2.63 11.73 13.16
N GLU A 99 -3.24 12.84 13.56
CA GLU A 99 -2.54 14.07 13.96
C GLU A 99 -1.53 13.87 15.11
N SER A 100 -1.73 12.87 15.97
CA SER A 100 -0.74 12.48 17.00
C SER A 100 0.62 12.06 16.42
N PHE A 101 0.69 11.71 15.13
CA PHE A 101 1.90 11.38 14.41
C PHE A 101 2.55 12.60 13.72
N LYS A 102 2.02 13.80 13.96
CA LYS A 102 2.52 15.05 13.34
C LYS A 102 4.05 15.23 13.41
N PRO A 103 4.74 14.86 14.50
CA PRO A 103 6.21 14.96 14.56
C PRO A 103 6.93 14.14 13.47
N TYR A 104 6.24 13.13 12.90
CA TYR A 104 6.79 12.24 11.88
C TYR A 104 6.44 12.67 10.45
N PHE A 105 5.48 13.60 10.24
CA PHE A 105 5.01 13.98 8.90
C PHE A 105 6.11 14.54 8.00
N SER A 106 7.01 15.35 8.56
CA SER A 106 8.13 15.96 7.82
C SER A 106 9.16 14.94 7.30
N LYS A 107 9.15 13.72 7.82
CA LYS A 107 10.06 12.66 7.38
C LYS A 107 9.60 11.99 6.08
N TYR A 108 8.38 12.29 5.62
CA TYR A 108 7.77 11.59 4.50
C TYR A 108 7.34 12.56 3.41
N ARG A 109 7.58 12.19 2.14
CA ARG A 109 7.40 13.04 0.96
C ARG A 109 6.00 13.63 0.82
N LYS A 110 4.96 12.84 1.11
CA LYS A 110 3.56 13.25 0.99
C LYS A 110 2.90 13.53 2.37
N GLY A 111 3.70 13.88 3.36
CA GLY A 111 3.21 14.24 4.69
C GLY A 111 2.48 13.09 5.37
N LYS A 112 1.21 13.27 5.69
CA LYS A 112 0.43 12.32 6.48
C LYS A 112 -0.16 11.12 5.71
N THR A 113 -0.09 11.09 4.39
CA THR A 113 -0.65 9.97 3.61
C THR A 113 0.24 8.74 3.72
N ILE A 114 -0.35 7.59 4.00
CA ILE A 114 0.31 6.29 4.03
C ILE A 114 0.19 5.63 2.66
N LEU A 115 -1.04 5.42 2.20
CA LEU A 115 -1.39 4.91 0.88
C LEU A 115 -2.83 5.28 0.51
N GLU A 116 -3.15 5.12 -0.76
CA GLU A 116 -4.50 5.31 -1.30
C GLU A 116 -4.96 4.06 -2.07
N ILE A 117 -6.23 3.68 -1.91
CA ILE A 117 -6.92 2.75 -2.79
C ILE A 117 -7.64 3.58 -3.83
N ARG A 118 -7.27 3.44 -5.10
CA ARG A 118 -7.90 4.11 -6.22
C ARG A 118 -8.59 3.08 -7.09
N SER A 119 -9.88 3.24 -7.33
CA SER A 119 -10.66 2.35 -8.18
C SER A 119 -12.02 2.97 -8.49
N GLY A 120 -12.52 2.75 -9.69
CA GLY A 120 -13.85 3.18 -10.11
C GLY A 120 -13.88 4.43 -11.00
N LYS A 121 -15.09 4.87 -11.30
CA LYS A 121 -15.37 6.01 -12.16
C LYS A 121 -14.78 7.30 -11.58
N GLY A 122 -14.20 8.15 -12.44
CA GLY A 122 -13.60 9.43 -12.02
C GLY A 122 -12.20 9.30 -11.41
N LEU A 123 -11.61 8.10 -11.43
CA LEU A 123 -10.27 7.87 -10.92
C LEU A 123 -9.35 7.34 -12.03
N GLN A 124 -8.13 7.83 -12.01
CA GLN A 124 -7.08 7.40 -12.93
C GLN A 124 -5.72 7.40 -12.24
N SER A 125 -4.76 6.67 -12.80
CA SER A 125 -3.35 6.68 -12.39
C SER A 125 -2.47 6.84 -13.61
N ILE A 126 -1.34 7.54 -13.47
CA ILE A 126 -0.39 7.70 -14.57
C ILE A 126 0.31 6.39 -14.86
N ALA A 127 0.23 5.94 -16.09
CA ALA A 127 0.75 4.66 -16.56
C ALA A 127 2.25 4.71 -16.89
N PRO A 128 2.94 3.56 -16.84
CA PRO A 128 4.25 3.39 -17.44
C PRO A 128 4.30 3.79 -18.93
N GLY A 129 5.42 4.41 -19.32
CA GLY A 129 5.57 5.07 -20.62
C GLY A 129 5.27 6.57 -20.59
N SER A 130 4.82 7.08 -19.46
CA SER A 130 4.61 8.52 -19.21
C SER A 130 5.82 9.14 -18.52
N VAL A 131 5.87 10.49 -18.54
CA VAL A 131 6.85 11.28 -17.79
C VAL A 131 6.13 12.10 -16.74
N LEU A 132 6.57 12.05 -15.48
CA LEU A 132 5.99 12.80 -14.39
C LEU A 132 7.09 13.37 -13.51
N GLU A 133 7.06 14.69 -13.27
CA GLU A 133 8.10 15.40 -12.52
C GLU A 133 9.50 15.18 -13.17
N ASN A 134 9.57 15.13 -14.50
CA ASN A 134 10.75 14.84 -15.31
C ASN A 134 11.37 13.44 -15.10
N GLU A 135 10.62 12.50 -14.56
CA GLU A 135 11.01 11.11 -14.42
C GLU A 135 10.09 10.20 -15.23
N GLU A 136 10.67 9.19 -15.89
CA GLU A 136 9.88 8.15 -16.55
C GLU A 136 9.13 7.31 -15.51
N VAL A 137 7.83 7.11 -15.75
CA VAL A 137 7.02 6.10 -15.05
C VAL A 137 7.24 4.78 -15.79
N ARG A 138 7.65 3.73 -15.05
CA ARG A 138 8.03 2.45 -15.64
C ARG A 138 7.47 1.27 -14.85
N TRP A 139 7.32 0.15 -15.53
CA TRP A 139 7.07 -1.11 -14.88
C TRP A 139 8.31 -1.56 -14.09
N ASP A 140 8.15 -1.82 -12.82
CA ASP A 140 9.14 -2.51 -12.00
C ASP A 140 8.96 -4.02 -12.14
N ASN A 141 7.70 -4.48 -12.20
CA ASN A 141 7.34 -5.85 -12.55
C ASN A 141 5.99 -5.84 -13.28
N TYR A 142 5.98 -6.21 -14.57
CA TYR A 142 4.75 -6.37 -15.32
C TYR A 142 4.31 -7.82 -15.37
N ILE A 143 3.15 -8.05 -14.78
CA ILE A 143 2.32 -9.24 -15.01
C ILE A 143 0.92 -8.75 -15.33
N GLU A 144 0.11 -9.54 -16.02
CA GLU A 144 -1.29 -9.21 -16.22
C GLU A 144 -1.99 -9.09 -14.85
N PRO A 145 -2.63 -7.93 -14.55
CA PRO A 145 -3.33 -7.76 -13.28
C PRO A 145 -4.42 -8.80 -13.09
N LYS A 146 -4.43 -9.45 -11.94
CA LYS A 146 -5.43 -10.46 -11.56
C LYS A 146 -6.27 -9.97 -10.39
N GLU A 147 -7.42 -10.60 -10.20
CA GLU A 147 -8.20 -10.39 -8.98
C GLU A 147 -7.38 -10.82 -7.77
N TYR A 148 -7.50 -10.06 -6.69
CA TYR A 148 -6.82 -10.40 -5.46
C TYR A 148 -7.45 -11.65 -4.83
N PRO A 149 -6.67 -12.69 -4.51
CA PRO A 149 -7.21 -13.93 -3.96
C PRO A 149 -7.49 -13.80 -2.46
N GLY A 150 -8.48 -13.02 -2.09
CA GLY A 150 -8.86 -12.82 -0.71
C GLY A 150 -9.47 -11.46 -0.45
N ASP A 151 -9.39 -10.98 0.79
CA ASP A 151 -9.88 -9.67 1.19
C ASP A 151 -8.74 -8.63 1.11
N LEU A 152 -8.62 -7.97 -0.06
CA LEU A 152 -7.60 -6.97 -0.31
C LEU A 152 -7.70 -5.79 0.68
N GLU A 153 -8.90 -5.33 1.02
CA GLU A 153 -9.08 -4.22 1.95
C GLU A 153 -8.59 -4.57 3.36
N LYS A 154 -8.82 -5.80 3.80
CA LYS A 154 -8.32 -6.31 5.08
C LYS A 154 -6.79 -6.38 5.11
N ASP A 155 -6.18 -6.90 4.05
CA ASP A 155 -4.72 -7.01 3.96
C ASP A 155 -4.06 -5.63 3.84
N ILE A 156 -4.68 -4.67 3.14
CA ILE A 156 -4.24 -3.27 3.11
C ILE A 156 -4.31 -2.64 4.51
N LYS A 157 -5.39 -2.86 5.25
CA LYS A 157 -5.49 -2.36 6.65
C LYS A 157 -4.38 -2.93 7.53
N LEU A 158 -3.98 -4.17 7.31
CA LEU A 158 -2.85 -4.78 8.01
C LEU A 158 -1.51 -4.11 7.64
N VAL A 159 -1.29 -3.84 6.34
CA VAL A 159 -0.12 -3.08 5.87
C VAL A 159 -0.05 -1.70 6.52
N VAL A 160 -1.17 -0.97 6.53
CA VAL A 160 -1.27 0.36 7.17
C VAL A 160 -0.99 0.27 8.67
N PHE A 161 -1.57 -0.70 9.35
CA PHE A 161 -1.35 -0.93 10.78
C PHE A 161 0.12 -1.23 11.09
N ALA A 162 0.75 -2.14 10.35
CA ALA A 162 2.16 -2.46 10.49
C ALA A 162 3.06 -1.24 10.23
N THR A 163 2.72 -0.44 9.21
CA THR A 163 3.43 0.82 8.90
C THR A 163 3.36 1.78 10.09
N MET A 164 2.18 2.00 10.65
CA MET A 164 2.01 2.90 11.80
C MET A 164 2.78 2.41 13.02
N LEU A 165 2.71 1.12 13.33
CA LEU A 165 3.47 0.53 14.44
C LEU A 165 4.99 0.67 14.24
N SER A 166 5.48 0.48 13.00
CA SER A 166 6.90 0.65 12.70
C SER A 166 7.37 2.11 12.87
N ILE A 167 6.51 3.08 12.56
CA ILE A 167 6.81 4.51 12.73
C ILE A 167 6.97 4.88 14.22
N ILE A 168 6.17 4.27 15.09
CA ILE A 168 6.19 4.52 16.54
C ILE A 168 6.97 3.47 17.32
N TYR A 169 7.66 2.56 16.62
CA TYR A 169 8.44 1.52 17.29
C TYR A 169 9.47 2.17 18.22
N PRO A 170 9.50 1.78 19.51
CA PRO A 170 10.30 2.47 20.50
C PRO A 170 11.80 2.26 20.30
N SER A 171 12.58 3.13 20.89
CA SER A 171 14.02 2.95 21.03
C SER A 171 14.32 1.84 22.07
N LYS A 172 15.59 1.43 22.12
CA LYS A 172 16.07 0.41 23.05
C LYS A 172 15.62 0.67 24.50
N GLY A 173 15.15 -0.38 25.16
CA GLY A 173 14.70 -0.35 26.55
C GLY A 173 13.20 -0.51 26.77
N SER A 174 12.37 -0.19 25.79
CA SER A 174 10.90 -0.34 25.86
C SER A 174 10.30 -1.21 24.74
N CYS A 175 11.15 -1.88 23.97
CA CYS A 175 10.70 -2.72 22.84
C CYS A 175 9.87 -3.91 23.32
N ASP A 176 10.21 -4.53 24.45
CA ASP A 176 9.49 -5.70 24.97
C ASP A 176 8.07 -5.34 25.40
N ASP A 177 7.90 -4.24 26.14
CA ASP A 177 6.58 -3.77 26.57
C ASP A 177 5.71 -3.38 25.37
N PHE A 178 6.31 -2.75 24.35
CA PHE A 178 5.64 -2.44 23.10
C PHE A 178 5.20 -3.71 22.37
N CYS A 179 6.10 -4.66 22.16
CA CYS A 179 5.80 -5.93 21.49
C CYS A 179 4.74 -6.73 22.24
N TYR A 180 4.80 -6.76 23.57
CA TYR A 180 3.78 -7.40 24.39
C TYR A 180 2.41 -6.72 24.24
N SER A 181 2.37 -5.39 24.25
CA SER A 181 1.12 -4.64 24.06
C SER A 181 0.50 -4.90 22.68
N VAL A 182 1.33 -4.95 21.63
CA VAL A 182 0.89 -5.31 20.27
C VAL A 182 0.37 -6.75 20.25
N ALA A 183 1.05 -7.70 20.90
CA ALA A 183 0.58 -9.08 20.98
C ALA A 183 -0.80 -9.20 21.63
N CYS A 184 -1.02 -8.51 22.75
CA CYS A 184 -2.32 -8.48 23.42
C CYS A 184 -3.42 -7.88 22.54
N LEU A 185 -3.10 -6.84 21.76
CA LEU A 185 -4.03 -6.22 20.83
C LEU A 185 -4.44 -7.19 19.72
N LEU A 186 -3.46 -7.83 19.08
CA LEU A 186 -3.67 -8.79 17.99
C LEU A 186 -4.44 -10.04 18.46
N MET A 187 -4.18 -10.51 19.67
CA MET A 187 -4.93 -11.60 20.29
C MET A 187 -6.39 -11.22 20.53
N LYS A 188 -6.65 -10.11 21.22
CA LYS A 188 -8.00 -9.70 21.62
C LYS A 188 -8.87 -9.26 20.46
N TRP A 189 -8.35 -8.41 19.59
CA TRP A 189 -9.12 -7.78 18.52
C TRP A 189 -8.96 -8.50 17.18
N GLY A 190 -7.77 -8.98 16.90
CA GLY A 190 -7.47 -9.71 15.66
C GLY A 190 -7.81 -11.19 15.71
N LYS A 191 -7.99 -11.76 16.92
CA LYS A 191 -8.16 -13.21 17.15
C LYS A 191 -7.08 -14.04 16.44
N TRP A 192 -5.85 -13.55 16.46
CA TRP A 192 -4.72 -14.22 15.83
C TRP A 192 -4.16 -15.31 16.71
N SER A 193 -3.69 -16.42 16.10
CA SER A 193 -2.96 -17.47 16.83
C SER A 193 -1.61 -16.97 17.37
N GLU A 194 -1.08 -17.66 18.36
CA GLU A 194 0.23 -17.38 18.99
C GLU A 194 1.32 -17.23 17.93
N ASP A 195 1.45 -18.24 17.04
CA ASP A 195 2.50 -18.26 16.00
C ASP A 195 2.37 -17.08 15.02
N LYS A 196 1.15 -16.74 14.62
CA LYS A 196 0.90 -15.60 13.73
C LYS A 196 1.28 -14.28 14.38
N ILE A 197 1.02 -14.12 15.67
CA ILE A 197 1.42 -12.94 16.45
C ILE A 197 2.95 -12.87 16.54
N ASP A 198 3.61 -13.96 16.88
CA ASP A 198 5.07 -14.01 17.00
C ASP A 198 5.76 -13.70 15.67
N GLN A 199 5.26 -14.26 14.57
CA GLN A 199 5.79 -13.93 13.24
C GLN A 199 5.61 -12.44 12.89
N PHE A 200 4.45 -11.86 13.15
CA PHE A 200 4.18 -10.46 12.88
C PHE A 200 5.10 -9.53 13.71
N ILE A 201 5.27 -9.82 14.99
CA ILE A 201 6.14 -9.04 15.89
C ILE A 201 7.59 -9.12 15.44
N LEU A 202 8.06 -10.31 15.06
CA LEU A 202 9.42 -10.49 14.56
C LEU A 202 9.68 -9.65 13.30
N GLU A 203 8.74 -9.67 12.36
CA GLU A 203 8.81 -8.87 11.14
C GLU A 203 8.74 -7.37 11.43
N LEU A 204 7.84 -6.94 12.30
CA LEU A 204 7.70 -5.55 12.73
C LEU A 204 8.99 -5.02 13.35
N ALA A 205 9.58 -5.77 14.30
CA ALA A 205 10.83 -5.43 14.96
C ALA A 205 11.96 -5.30 13.95
N HIS A 206 12.16 -6.32 13.10
CA HIS A 206 13.19 -6.32 12.07
C HIS A 206 13.08 -5.11 11.13
N HIS A 207 11.89 -4.81 10.63
CA HIS A 207 11.65 -3.66 9.75
C HIS A 207 11.77 -2.31 10.45
N SER A 208 11.67 -2.29 11.77
CA SER A 208 11.89 -1.10 12.60
C SER A 208 13.35 -0.90 13.02
N GLY A 209 14.24 -1.79 12.60
CA GLY A 209 15.68 -1.74 12.91
C GLY A 209 16.06 -2.41 14.25
N ASP A 210 15.12 -3.11 14.87
CA ASP A 210 15.39 -3.94 16.05
C ASP A 210 15.75 -5.35 15.60
N HIS A 211 17.02 -5.71 15.76
CA HIS A 211 17.58 -7.01 15.36
C HIS A 211 17.65 -8.00 16.52
N GLU A 212 17.14 -7.64 17.69
CA GLU A 212 17.04 -8.57 18.82
C GLU A 212 15.95 -9.62 18.53
N THR A 213 16.12 -10.80 19.14
CA THR A 213 15.16 -11.89 18.97
C THR A 213 13.87 -11.57 19.73
N ARG A 214 12.82 -11.22 19.00
CA ARG A 214 11.46 -10.95 19.54
C ARG A 214 10.57 -12.18 19.39
N LYS A 215 10.66 -13.12 20.36
CA LYS A 215 9.93 -14.40 20.32
C LYS A 215 9.02 -14.55 21.54
N ASN A 216 8.03 -15.44 21.42
CA ASN A 216 7.11 -15.84 22.48
C ASN A 216 6.18 -14.75 23.04
N PHE A 217 6.01 -13.63 22.35
CA PHE A 217 5.07 -12.60 22.76
C PHE A 217 3.60 -13.04 22.58
N GLY A 218 3.31 -13.78 21.52
CA GLY A 218 2.00 -14.41 21.30
C GLY A 218 1.68 -15.36 22.43
N ARG A 219 2.57 -16.29 22.73
CA ARG A 219 2.41 -17.25 23.84
C ARG A 219 2.24 -16.57 25.19
N LYS A 220 3.06 -15.52 25.47
CA LYS A 220 2.95 -14.75 26.72
C LYS A 220 1.59 -14.06 26.84
N ALA A 221 1.12 -13.41 25.75
CA ALA A 221 -0.17 -12.73 25.71
C ALA A 221 -1.34 -13.70 25.97
N TYR A 222 -1.33 -14.88 25.35
CA TYR A 222 -2.35 -15.91 25.59
C TYR A 222 -2.34 -16.42 27.02
N LYS A 223 -1.16 -16.80 27.55
CA LYS A 223 -1.03 -17.33 28.92
C LYS A 223 -1.55 -16.36 29.98
N GLU A 224 -1.18 -15.09 29.89
CA GLU A 224 -1.54 -14.10 30.90
C GLU A 224 -3.00 -13.65 30.80
N ASN A 225 -3.60 -13.67 29.61
CA ASN A 225 -5.00 -13.28 29.43
C ASN A 225 -5.98 -14.43 29.74
N THR A 226 -5.65 -15.68 29.43
CA THR A 226 -6.46 -16.85 29.84
C THR A 226 -6.47 -17.05 31.35
N GLN A 227 -5.38 -16.72 32.06
CA GLN A 227 -5.36 -16.79 33.53
C GLN A 227 -6.18 -15.71 34.22
N LYS A 228 -6.49 -14.58 33.56
CA LYS A 228 -7.35 -13.53 34.11
C LYS A 228 -8.84 -13.87 34.05
N ASP A 229 -9.26 -14.62 33.04
CA ASP A 229 -10.67 -15.03 32.86
C ASP A 229 -11.14 -16.08 33.89
N TYR A 230 -10.22 -16.72 34.63
CA TYR A 230 -10.55 -17.68 35.72
C TYR A 230 -10.60 -17.04 37.12
N ARG A 231 -10.48 -15.71 37.24
CA ARG A 231 -10.47 -15.00 38.54
C ARG A 231 -11.69 -14.09 38.79
N HIS A 232 -12.76 -14.29 37.99
CA HIS A 232 -14.04 -13.57 38.17
C HIS A 232 -15.20 -14.52 38.33
#